data_47ac6e0958cd213dd34f7eaca53287c3
#
_entry.id   47ac6e0958cd213dd34f7eaca53287c3
#
_cell.length_a   1.000
_cell.length_b   1.000
_cell.length_c   1.000
_cell.angle_alpha   90.00
_cell.angle_beta   90.00
_cell.angle_gamma   90.00
#
_symmetry.space_group_name_H-M   'P 1'
#
loop_
_entity.id
_entity.type
_entity.pdbx_description
1 polymer ?
#
loop_
_entity_poly.entity_id
_entity_poly.type
_entity_poly.pdbx_seq_one_letter_code
_entity_poly.pdbx_strand_id
1 'polypeptide(L)'
;YGQATHYYGVTHTSEPNYIAATSGSTWGVNNDNGWYSGSTENGAALPANQYDHTNIVDEMDAAHIPWAAYMQSMPSAGYLPDSGNGGLYLSKHDPFILYNDIHDNPSVAANIKPYSAMARDLNSGHAPRYVWISPDICTDMHLGVYATVPGFEGETPCPYSDAMGDPIDEASKTVADDFIKQAVTTIMHSRAWTGNSVIFVTADENDYDADNPTIGSYLSAAGCCDSPVLPAGDPEISADWPGGVYGGGLVPMVVISRTGPTHTTDATAYNHYSMLLTIEEGFGLGKLGYTSDSAQVKPMWSLITHRYGR
;
A
#
# COMPACT_ATOMS: atom_id res chain seq x y z
N TYR A 1 -18.44 9.16 -4.58
CA TYR A 1 -17.35 8.26 -4.87
C TYR A 1 -17.76 7.19 -5.87
N GLY A 2 -16.77 6.61 -6.54
CA GLY A 2 -16.87 5.39 -7.32
C GLY A 2 -16.28 4.21 -6.57
N GLN A 3 -16.61 2.98 -6.96
CA GLN A 3 -16.13 1.74 -6.38
C GLN A 3 -15.75 0.75 -7.48
N ALA A 4 -14.52 0.22 -7.42
CA ALA A 4 -14.18 -0.98 -8.16
C ALA A 4 -14.62 -2.20 -7.35
N THR A 5 -15.45 -3.06 -7.95
CA THR A 5 -15.99 -4.24 -7.25
C THR A 5 -15.12 -5.48 -7.40
N HIS A 6 -14.12 -5.43 -8.29
CA HIS A 6 -13.16 -6.50 -8.56
C HIS A 6 -11.74 -5.91 -8.54
N TYR A 7 -11.33 -5.42 -7.37
CA TYR A 7 -9.98 -4.93 -7.16
C TYR A 7 -9.22 -5.90 -6.23
N TYR A 8 -8.02 -6.26 -6.63
CA TYR A 8 -7.22 -7.29 -5.97
C TYR A 8 -5.88 -6.75 -5.52
N GLY A 9 -5.36 -7.26 -4.41
CA GLY A 9 -3.93 -7.21 -4.14
C GLY A 9 -3.16 -7.97 -5.23
N VAL A 10 -1.89 -7.63 -5.44
CA VAL A 10 -1.07 -8.29 -6.46
C VAL A 10 -0.64 -9.67 -5.98
N THR A 11 -0.28 -9.79 -4.71
CA THR A 11 0.21 -11.02 -4.07
C THR A 11 0.03 -10.94 -2.55
N HIS A 12 0.56 -11.90 -1.81
CA HIS A 12 0.88 -11.87 -0.40
C HIS A 12 2.41 -11.99 -0.28
N THR A 13 3.06 -11.37 0.67
CA THR A 13 2.66 -10.57 1.81
C THR A 13 2.51 -9.07 1.48
N SER A 14 2.45 -8.18 2.52
CA SER A 14 2.22 -6.74 2.36
C SER A 14 3.28 -6.04 1.49
N GLU A 15 4.58 -6.18 1.81
CA GLU A 15 5.65 -5.40 1.18
C GLU A 15 5.69 -5.51 -0.35
N PRO A 16 5.60 -6.70 -0.97
CA PRO A 16 5.57 -6.81 -2.43
C PRO A 16 4.38 -6.08 -3.07
N ASN A 17 3.26 -5.91 -2.38
CA ASN A 17 2.12 -5.12 -2.87
C ASN A 17 2.43 -3.63 -2.90
N TYR A 18 3.10 -3.10 -1.87
CA TYR A 18 3.55 -1.72 -1.85
C TYR A 18 4.56 -1.42 -2.96
N ILE A 19 5.51 -2.35 -3.20
CA ILE A 19 6.48 -2.24 -4.29
C ILE A 19 5.77 -2.33 -5.66
N ALA A 20 4.83 -3.25 -5.82
CA ALA A 20 4.02 -3.37 -7.03
C ALA A 20 3.24 -2.08 -7.34
N ALA A 21 2.64 -1.46 -6.32
CA ALA A 21 1.87 -0.22 -6.43
C ALA A 21 2.74 1.01 -6.77
N THR A 22 4.05 0.94 -6.59
CA THR A 22 4.96 2.07 -6.80
C THR A 22 5.98 1.89 -7.92
N SER A 23 6.26 0.65 -8.34
CA SER A 23 7.23 0.36 -9.41
C SER A 23 6.71 -0.57 -10.52
N GLY A 24 5.46 -1.03 -10.40
CA GLY A 24 4.82 -1.84 -11.43
C GLY A 24 5.26 -3.30 -11.48
N SER A 25 5.99 -3.79 -10.47
CA SER A 25 6.37 -5.20 -10.33
C SER A 25 6.67 -5.50 -8.87
N THR A 26 6.52 -6.75 -8.45
CA THR A 26 7.03 -7.23 -7.15
C THR A 26 8.53 -7.48 -7.17
N TRP A 27 9.13 -7.53 -8.35
CA TRP A 27 10.55 -7.86 -8.58
C TRP A 27 10.99 -9.19 -7.94
N GLY A 28 10.03 -10.10 -7.73
CA GLY A 28 10.27 -11.39 -7.09
C GLY A 28 10.32 -11.35 -5.57
N VAL A 29 9.99 -10.22 -4.97
CA VAL A 29 9.83 -10.11 -3.51
C VAL A 29 8.56 -10.86 -3.09
N ASN A 30 8.67 -11.64 -2.01
CA ASN A 30 7.64 -12.49 -1.45
C ASN A 30 7.66 -12.53 0.08
N ASN A 31 8.25 -11.51 0.70
CA ASN A 31 8.44 -11.40 2.15
C ASN A 31 8.38 -9.94 2.62
N ASP A 32 8.37 -9.72 3.93
CA ASP A 32 8.24 -8.42 4.59
C ASP A 32 9.53 -8.02 5.33
N ASN A 33 10.70 -8.28 4.77
CA ASN A 33 11.97 -8.25 5.52
C ASN A 33 12.55 -6.87 5.82
N GLY A 34 12.02 -5.79 5.32
CA GLY A 34 12.57 -4.44 5.53
C GLY A 34 13.97 -4.21 4.96
N TRP A 35 14.52 -3.01 5.15
CA TRP A 35 15.81 -2.59 4.58
C TRP A 35 17.03 -3.23 5.23
N TYR A 36 16.99 -3.43 6.55
CA TYR A 36 18.16 -3.90 7.30
C TYR A 36 18.15 -5.42 7.45
N SER A 37 19.27 -6.05 7.10
CA SER A 37 19.50 -7.50 7.23
C SER A 37 19.68 -8.00 8.68
N GLY A 38 19.19 -7.24 9.65
CA GLY A 38 19.30 -7.59 11.08
C GLY A 38 18.16 -8.47 11.60
N SER A 39 17.12 -8.64 10.83
CA SER A 39 16.02 -9.53 11.17
C SER A 39 16.47 -10.98 11.10
N THR A 40 16.00 -11.80 12.05
CA THR A 40 16.28 -13.24 12.05
C THR A 40 14.98 -14.01 12.18
N GLU A 41 14.83 -15.03 11.35
CA GLU A 41 13.76 -16.00 11.49
C GLU A 41 14.38 -17.37 11.85
N ASN A 42 13.91 -17.98 12.93
CA ASN A 42 14.46 -19.23 13.44
C ASN A 42 15.98 -19.22 13.63
N GLY A 43 16.55 -18.02 13.92
CA GLY A 43 18.00 -17.85 14.12
C GLY A 43 18.82 -17.70 12.84
N ALA A 44 18.21 -17.69 11.66
CA ALA A 44 18.85 -17.37 10.39
C ALA A 44 18.65 -15.90 10.05
N ALA A 45 19.70 -15.23 9.57
CA ALA A 45 19.58 -13.86 9.06
C ALA A 45 18.71 -13.85 7.81
N LEU A 46 17.71 -12.98 7.77
CA LEU A 46 16.89 -12.74 6.59
C LEU A 46 17.62 -11.80 5.63
N PRO A 47 17.47 -11.97 4.30
CA PRO A 47 18.01 -11.01 3.35
C PRO A 47 17.31 -9.65 3.53
N ALA A 48 18.05 -8.57 3.37
CA ALA A 48 17.49 -7.24 3.33
C ALA A 48 16.72 -7.03 2.03
N ASN A 49 15.58 -6.32 2.10
CA ASN A 49 14.85 -5.87 0.94
C ASN A 49 15.34 -4.47 0.53
N GLN A 50 16.20 -4.44 -0.47
CA GLN A 50 16.79 -3.23 -1.02
C GLN A 50 16.56 -3.23 -2.53
N TYR A 51 15.91 -2.19 -3.05
CA TYR A 51 15.49 -2.16 -4.43
C TYR A 51 16.26 -1.13 -5.25
N ASP A 52 16.79 -1.58 -6.39
CA ASP A 52 17.49 -0.75 -7.37
C ASP A 52 16.65 -0.67 -8.66
N HIS A 53 15.38 -0.34 -8.50
CA HIS A 53 14.42 -0.25 -9.59
C HIS A 53 13.77 1.11 -9.63
N THR A 54 13.54 1.62 -10.84
CA THR A 54 12.80 2.86 -11.06
C THR A 54 11.38 2.73 -10.50
N ASN A 55 10.97 3.74 -9.78
CA ASN A 55 9.66 3.83 -9.14
C ASN A 55 8.92 5.11 -9.57
N ILE A 56 7.68 5.26 -9.14
CA ILE A 56 6.82 6.37 -9.56
C ILE A 56 7.37 7.75 -9.16
N VAL A 57 8.08 7.85 -8.03
CA VAL A 57 8.59 9.15 -7.59
C VAL A 57 9.85 9.57 -8.35
N ASP A 58 10.60 8.64 -8.94
CA ASP A 58 11.68 8.95 -9.89
C ASP A 58 11.11 9.60 -11.15
N GLU A 59 10.03 9.01 -11.68
CA GLU A 59 9.32 9.59 -12.83
C GLU A 59 8.72 10.96 -12.50
N MET A 60 8.22 11.15 -11.27
CA MET A 60 7.71 12.44 -10.78
C MET A 60 8.83 13.47 -10.68
N ASP A 61 9.98 13.10 -10.11
CA ASP A 61 11.14 14.01 -9.99
C ASP A 61 11.70 14.38 -11.36
N ALA A 62 11.79 13.44 -12.29
CA ALA A 62 12.18 13.70 -13.67
C ALA A 62 11.22 14.67 -14.39
N ALA A 63 9.92 14.58 -14.06
CA ALA A 63 8.88 15.46 -14.59
C ALA A 63 8.69 16.76 -13.77
N HIS A 64 9.50 17.00 -12.73
CA HIS A 64 9.37 18.13 -11.81
C HIS A 64 8.00 18.23 -11.14
N ILE A 65 7.40 17.09 -10.82
CA ILE A 65 6.13 16.98 -10.10
C ILE A 65 6.43 16.79 -8.61
N PRO A 66 6.06 17.75 -7.74
CA PRO A 66 6.32 17.63 -6.32
C PRO A 66 5.49 16.50 -5.70
N TRP A 67 6.14 15.68 -4.89
CA TRP A 67 5.54 14.55 -4.19
C TRP A 67 5.87 14.54 -2.70
N ALA A 68 5.05 13.85 -1.92
CA ALA A 68 5.33 13.54 -0.52
C ALA A 68 4.62 12.23 -0.12
N ALA A 69 5.23 11.52 0.80
CA ALA A 69 4.62 10.39 1.49
C ALA A 69 4.42 10.74 2.97
N TYR A 70 3.28 10.32 3.53
CA TYR A 70 2.92 10.61 4.91
C TYR A 70 2.62 9.31 5.64
N MET A 71 3.51 8.95 6.57
CA MET A 71 3.44 7.72 7.35
C MET A 71 2.94 8.02 8.75
N GLN A 72 1.88 7.35 9.15
CA GLN A 72 1.39 7.47 10.53
C GLN A 72 2.44 6.88 11.48
N SER A 73 2.58 7.48 12.64
CA SER A 73 3.55 7.11 13.68
C SER A 73 5.02 7.09 13.26
N MET A 74 5.39 7.59 12.08
CA MET A 74 6.77 7.79 11.69
C MET A 74 7.44 8.83 12.61
N PRO A 75 8.63 8.54 13.18
CA PRO A 75 9.26 9.43 14.18
C PRO A 75 9.69 10.80 13.65
N SER A 76 10.21 10.86 12.45
CA SER A 76 10.72 12.10 11.82
C SER A 76 10.73 11.97 10.30
N ALA A 77 10.81 13.09 9.58
CA ALA A 77 11.00 13.06 8.13
C ALA A 77 12.32 12.36 7.76
N GLY A 78 12.29 11.51 6.75
CA GLY A 78 13.44 10.73 6.30
C GLY A 78 13.91 9.70 7.35
N TYR A 79 13.01 9.15 8.15
CA TYR A 79 13.34 8.13 9.14
C TYR A 79 13.68 6.81 8.45
N LEU A 80 14.91 6.33 8.58
CA LEU A 80 15.43 5.17 7.85
C LEU A 80 15.24 3.80 8.54
N PRO A 81 15.22 3.70 9.90
CA PRO A 81 15.09 2.39 10.55
C PRO A 81 13.79 1.67 10.23
N ASP A 82 13.83 0.33 10.24
CA ASP A 82 12.70 -0.54 9.87
C ASP A 82 11.49 -0.40 10.79
N SER A 83 11.69 0.04 12.03
CA SER A 83 10.63 0.22 13.01
C SER A 83 10.80 1.51 13.82
N GLY A 84 9.70 2.12 14.21
CA GLY A 84 9.71 3.33 15.02
C GLY A 84 8.49 3.45 15.92
N ASN A 85 8.59 4.33 16.94
CA ASN A 85 7.52 4.61 17.91
C ASN A 85 6.95 3.34 18.56
N GLY A 86 7.84 2.43 19.01
CA GLY A 86 7.43 1.21 19.69
C GLY A 86 6.68 0.25 18.77
N GLY A 87 7.13 0.09 17.52
CA GLY A 87 6.56 -0.83 16.54
C GLY A 87 5.36 -0.31 15.76
N LEU A 88 4.87 0.88 16.07
CA LEU A 88 3.71 1.45 15.35
C LEU A 88 4.02 1.78 13.89
N TYR A 89 5.20 2.36 13.61
CA TYR A 89 5.69 2.55 12.26
C TYR A 89 6.53 1.35 11.83
N LEU A 90 6.27 0.81 10.65
CA LEU A 90 7.06 -0.25 10.03
C LEU A 90 7.43 0.17 8.60
N SER A 91 8.71 -0.01 8.23
CA SER A 91 9.22 0.36 6.89
C SER A 91 8.58 -0.46 5.78
N LYS A 92 8.15 -1.68 6.04
CA LYS A 92 7.45 -2.53 5.07
C LYS A 92 6.16 -1.91 4.53
N HIS A 93 5.56 -0.95 5.26
CA HIS A 93 4.39 -0.18 4.84
C HIS A 93 4.75 1.19 4.24
N ASP A 94 6.05 1.47 4.10
CA ASP A 94 6.60 2.67 3.48
C ASP A 94 7.32 2.28 2.18
N PRO A 95 6.63 2.28 1.03
CA PRO A 95 7.20 1.73 -0.19
C PRO A 95 8.47 2.45 -0.65
N PHE A 96 8.63 3.73 -0.29
CA PHE A 96 9.69 4.56 -0.84
C PHE A 96 11.01 4.38 -0.13
N ILE A 97 11.00 4.11 1.19
CA ILE A 97 12.25 3.98 1.95
C ILE A 97 13.06 2.72 1.56
N LEU A 98 12.43 1.79 0.86
CA LEU A 98 13.05 0.54 0.43
C LEU A 98 13.81 0.65 -0.90
N TYR A 99 13.71 1.80 -1.60
CA TYR A 99 14.49 2.06 -2.82
C TYR A 99 15.82 2.70 -2.49
N ASN A 100 16.91 2.17 -3.09
CA ASN A 100 18.30 2.58 -2.82
C ASN A 100 18.53 4.08 -3.07
N ASP A 101 18.01 4.60 -4.16
CA ASP A 101 18.16 6.00 -4.57
C ASP A 101 17.46 6.99 -3.63
N ILE A 102 16.43 6.53 -2.92
CA ILE A 102 15.71 7.31 -1.91
C ILE A 102 16.38 7.15 -0.55
N HIS A 103 16.62 5.91 -0.12
CA HIS A 103 17.24 5.60 1.17
C HIS A 103 18.61 6.26 1.33
N ASP A 104 19.45 6.17 0.29
CA ASP A 104 20.82 6.69 0.31
C ASP A 104 20.91 8.21 0.03
N ASN A 105 19.76 8.85 -0.22
CA ASN A 105 19.68 10.28 -0.50
C ASN A 105 18.81 11.02 0.54
N PRO A 106 19.40 11.58 1.61
CA PRO A 106 18.63 12.23 2.67
C PRO A 106 17.73 13.38 2.22
N SER A 107 18.05 14.04 1.10
CA SER A 107 17.22 15.13 0.57
C SER A 107 15.96 14.61 -0.11
N VAL A 108 16.01 13.44 -0.71
CA VAL A 108 14.84 12.76 -1.31
C VAL A 108 14.04 12.07 -0.20
N ALA A 109 14.70 11.32 0.69
CA ALA A 109 14.06 10.68 1.84
C ALA A 109 13.27 11.68 2.72
N ALA A 110 13.68 12.95 2.79
CA ALA A 110 12.95 13.99 3.52
C ALA A 110 11.54 14.31 2.96
N ASN A 111 11.17 13.80 1.77
CA ASN A 111 9.80 13.86 1.26
C ASN A 111 8.88 12.82 1.94
N ILE A 112 9.46 11.82 2.60
CA ILE A 112 8.72 10.88 3.45
C ILE A 112 8.64 11.48 4.85
N LYS A 113 7.43 11.70 5.35
CA LYS A 113 7.18 12.54 6.52
C LYS A 113 6.20 11.88 7.49
N PRO A 114 6.25 12.25 8.77
CA PRO A 114 5.17 11.93 9.69
C PRO A 114 3.82 12.45 9.18
N TYR A 115 2.77 11.65 9.29
CA TYR A 115 1.41 11.99 8.87
C TYR A 115 0.94 13.35 9.45
N SER A 116 1.39 13.72 10.63
CA SER A 116 1.07 15.01 11.26
C SER A 116 1.49 16.24 10.44
N ALA A 117 2.40 16.09 9.47
CA ALA A 117 2.82 17.17 8.57
C ALA A 117 1.83 17.44 7.43
N MET A 118 1.01 16.44 7.07
CA MET A 118 0.17 16.47 5.86
C MET A 118 -0.73 17.69 5.77
N ALA A 119 -1.48 17.99 6.82
CA ALA A 119 -2.45 19.09 6.81
C ALA A 119 -1.79 20.44 6.52
N ARG A 120 -0.60 20.69 7.09
CA ARG A 120 0.19 21.91 6.85
C ARG A 120 0.67 21.95 5.40
N ASP A 121 1.26 20.85 4.92
CA ASP A 121 1.88 20.78 3.60
C ASP A 121 0.85 20.93 2.47
N LEU A 122 -0.32 20.28 2.58
CA LEU A 122 -1.43 20.43 1.64
C LEU A 122 -2.04 21.83 1.58
N ASN A 123 -1.84 22.65 2.62
CA ASN A 123 -2.28 24.04 2.67
C ASN A 123 -1.17 25.06 2.40
N SER A 124 0.05 24.60 2.12
CA SER A 124 1.18 25.45 1.77
C SER A 124 1.09 25.97 0.34
N GLY A 125 1.93 26.96 -0.01
CA GLY A 125 2.08 27.44 -1.38
C GLY A 125 2.82 26.44 -2.30
N HIS A 126 3.35 25.34 -1.74
CA HIS A 126 4.14 24.31 -2.42
C HIS A 126 3.60 22.91 -2.08
N ALA A 127 2.27 22.75 -2.12
CA ALA A 127 1.65 21.47 -1.83
C ALA A 127 2.11 20.39 -2.83
N PRO A 128 2.38 19.16 -2.35
CA PRO A 128 2.68 18.03 -3.23
C PRO A 128 1.47 17.75 -4.13
N ARG A 129 1.76 17.32 -5.37
CA ARG A 129 0.75 16.93 -6.35
C ARG A 129 0.47 15.43 -6.31
N TYR A 130 1.47 14.64 -5.98
CA TYR A 130 1.32 13.23 -5.67
C TYR A 130 1.52 13.03 -4.17
N VAL A 131 0.60 12.31 -3.55
CA VAL A 131 0.59 12.05 -2.12
C VAL A 131 0.33 10.56 -1.90
N TRP A 132 1.22 9.93 -1.14
CA TRP A 132 1.02 8.60 -0.56
C TRP A 132 0.73 8.72 0.93
N ILE A 133 -0.14 7.87 1.47
CA ILE A 133 -0.45 7.82 2.90
C ILE A 133 -0.52 6.37 3.33
N SER A 134 0.27 6.01 4.33
CA SER A 134 0.16 4.71 5.00
C SER A 134 -0.24 4.91 6.46
N PRO A 135 -1.24 4.16 6.94
CA PRO A 135 -1.57 4.09 8.37
C PRO A 135 -0.45 3.38 9.14
N ASP A 136 -0.52 3.43 10.47
CA ASP A 136 0.31 2.60 11.33
C ASP A 136 -0.35 1.24 11.58
N ILE A 137 0.40 0.32 12.20
CA ILE A 137 -0.03 -1.06 12.45
C ILE A 137 -1.32 -1.19 13.28
N CYS A 138 -1.73 -0.14 13.98
CA CYS A 138 -2.99 -0.12 14.72
C CYS A 138 -4.18 0.38 13.90
N THR A 139 -3.95 0.99 12.75
CA THR A 139 -4.99 1.61 11.93
C THR A 139 -5.04 1.05 10.50
N ASP A 140 -4.20 0.05 10.19
CA ASP A 140 -4.14 -0.63 8.90
C ASP A 140 -5.09 -1.84 8.77
N MET A 141 -5.76 -2.21 9.84
CA MET A 141 -6.62 -3.40 9.96
C MET A 141 -5.88 -4.75 9.97
N HIS A 142 -4.54 -4.74 10.05
CA HIS A 142 -3.74 -5.98 10.04
C HIS A 142 -3.63 -6.64 11.39
N LEU A 143 -4.23 -6.18 12.45
CA LEU A 143 -4.06 -6.78 13.77
C LEU A 143 -2.80 -6.33 14.53
N GLY A 144 -2.89 -5.28 15.14
CA GLY A 144 -1.92 -4.54 15.94
C GLY A 144 -0.92 -5.27 16.84
N VAL A 145 -0.04 -4.48 17.33
CA VAL A 145 1.10 -4.89 18.15
C VAL A 145 0.69 -5.19 19.59
N TYR A 146 1.28 -6.22 20.19
CA TYR A 146 0.87 -6.79 21.46
C TYR A 146 2.01 -6.76 22.49
N ALA A 147 2.19 -5.64 23.15
CA ALA A 147 3.24 -5.50 24.16
C ALA A 147 3.16 -6.52 25.31
N THR A 148 2.04 -7.21 25.46
CA THR A 148 1.83 -8.24 26.50
C THR A 148 2.14 -9.66 26.02
N VAL A 149 2.40 -9.87 24.73
CA VAL A 149 2.74 -11.17 24.17
C VAL A 149 4.26 -11.39 24.26
N PRO A 150 4.75 -12.55 24.73
CA PRO A 150 6.18 -12.85 24.74
C PRO A 150 6.81 -12.69 23.35
N GLY A 151 7.90 -11.93 23.27
CA GLY A 151 8.59 -11.61 22.02
C GLY A 151 8.25 -10.22 21.44
N PHE A 152 7.24 -9.55 21.99
CA PHE A 152 6.81 -8.22 21.60
C PHE A 152 6.96 -7.17 22.73
N GLU A 153 7.84 -7.46 23.67
CA GLU A 153 8.08 -6.59 24.83
C GLU A 153 8.62 -5.22 24.39
N GLY A 154 7.95 -4.18 24.85
CA GLY A 154 8.33 -2.79 24.54
C GLY A 154 7.65 -2.19 23.34
N GLU A 155 6.80 -2.93 22.64
CA GLU A 155 5.95 -2.40 21.58
C GLU A 155 4.72 -1.68 22.16
N THR A 156 4.17 -0.74 21.40
CA THR A 156 2.99 0.02 21.82
C THR A 156 1.74 -0.79 21.49
N PRO A 157 0.94 -1.19 22.47
CA PRO A 157 -0.27 -1.97 22.21
C PRO A 157 -1.33 -1.13 21.48
N CYS A 158 -2.06 -1.76 20.58
CA CYS A 158 -3.21 -1.13 19.96
C CYS A 158 -4.39 -1.02 20.93
N PRO A 159 -5.22 0.02 20.83
CA PRO A 159 -6.28 0.29 21.82
C PRO A 159 -7.43 -0.71 21.78
N TYR A 160 -7.45 -1.60 20.82
CA TYR A 160 -8.50 -2.60 20.60
C TYR A 160 -8.04 -4.05 20.84
N SER A 161 -6.80 -4.26 21.27
CA SER A 161 -6.32 -5.61 21.63
C SER A 161 -6.99 -6.09 22.91
N ASP A 162 -7.36 -7.37 22.97
CA ASP A 162 -7.81 -7.98 24.19
C ASP A 162 -6.63 -8.32 25.13
N ALA A 163 -6.93 -8.94 26.27
CA ALA A 163 -5.91 -9.31 27.26
C ALA A 163 -4.93 -10.41 26.79
N MET A 164 -5.24 -11.11 25.69
CA MET A 164 -4.36 -12.10 25.04
C MET A 164 -3.61 -11.52 23.86
N GLY A 165 -3.90 -10.27 23.51
CA GLY A 165 -3.32 -9.62 22.34
C GLY A 165 -4.11 -9.83 21.05
N ASP A 166 -5.20 -10.60 21.08
CA ASP A 166 -6.05 -10.79 19.92
C ASP A 166 -6.84 -9.50 19.64
N PRO A 167 -6.80 -8.98 18.43
CA PRO A 167 -7.57 -7.80 18.07
C PRO A 167 -9.06 -8.13 18.06
N ILE A 168 -9.83 -7.15 18.45
CA ILE A 168 -11.26 -7.17 18.24
C ILE A 168 -11.51 -6.60 16.85
N ASP A 169 -11.85 -7.45 15.90
CA ASP A 169 -12.00 -7.14 14.47
C ASP A 169 -12.87 -5.88 14.21
N GLU A 170 -14.04 -5.80 14.85
CA GLU A 170 -14.92 -4.64 14.72
C GLU A 170 -14.29 -3.33 15.25
N ALA A 171 -13.47 -3.42 16.30
CA ALA A 171 -12.80 -2.26 16.86
C ALA A 171 -11.63 -1.80 15.97
N SER A 172 -10.87 -2.73 15.38
CA SER A 172 -9.80 -2.40 14.43
C SER A 172 -10.36 -1.71 13.18
N LYS A 173 -11.46 -2.23 12.63
CA LYS A 173 -12.17 -1.61 11.51
C LYS A 173 -12.67 -0.21 11.83
N THR A 174 -13.18 0.01 13.04
CA THR A 174 -13.64 1.32 13.50
C THR A 174 -12.50 2.34 13.57
N VAL A 175 -11.36 1.93 14.12
CA VAL A 175 -10.17 2.80 14.22
C VAL A 175 -9.62 3.14 12.84
N ALA A 176 -9.59 2.17 11.93
CA ALA A 176 -9.20 2.38 10.54
C ALA A 176 -10.15 3.32 9.78
N ASP A 177 -11.48 3.15 9.96
CA ASP A 177 -12.49 4.04 9.35
C ASP A 177 -12.33 5.49 9.83
N ASP A 178 -12.09 5.68 11.13
CA ASP A 178 -11.84 7.02 11.70
C ASP A 178 -10.55 7.64 11.12
N PHE A 179 -9.49 6.86 10.92
CA PHE A 179 -8.27 7.34 10.26
C PHE A 179 -8.54 7.74 8.80
N ILE A 180 -9.18 6.87 8.03
CA ILE A 180 -9.55 7.15 6.62
C ILE A 180 -10.42 8.40 6.53
N LYS A 181 -11.43 8.51 7.38
CA LYS A 181 -12.31 9.69 7.45
C LYS A 181 -11.53 10.97 7.75
N GLN A 182 -10.59 10.92 8.69
CA GLN A 182 -9.73 12.05 9.01
C GLN A 182 -8.85 12.43 7.80
N ALA A 183 -8.19 11.46 7.18
CA ALA A 183 -7.31 11.69 6.04
C ALA A 183 -8.06 12.30 4.85
N VAL A 184 -9.16 11.65 4.42
CA VAL A 184 -10.00 12.11 3.32
C VAL A 184 -10.56 13.50 3.59
N THR A 185 -11.07 13.73 4.80
CA THR A 185 -11.62 15.05 5.20
C THR A 185 -10.52 16.12 5.13
N THR A 186 -9.33 15.83 5.65
CA THR A 186 -8.18 16.76 5.62
C THR A 186 -7.79 17.11 4.18
N ILE A 187 -7.71 16.13 3.29
CA ILE A 187 -7.39 16.35 1.88
C ILE A 187 -8.47 17.20 1.22
N MET A 188 -9.73 16.81 1.34
CA MET A 188 -10.85 17.47 0.65
C MET A 188 -11.09 18.93 1.11
N HIS A 189 -10.66 19.29 2.33
CA HIS A 189 -10.74 20.66 2.83
C HIS A 189 -9.44 21.45 2.62
N SER A 190 -8.40 20.85 2.07
CA SER A 190 -7.12 21.51 1.83
C SER A 190 -7.15 22.39 0.58
N ARG A 191 -6.17 23.29 0.49
CA ARG A 191 -5.93 24.08 -0.73
C ARG A 191 -5.44 23.25 -1.91
N ALA A 192 -4.87 22.08 -1.64
CA ALA A 192 -4.42 21.15 -2.67
C ALA A 192 -5.58 20.45 -3.39
N TRP A 193 -6.77 20.35 -2.78
CA TRP A 193 -7.94 19.70 -3.39
C TRP A 193 -8.56 20.58 -4.48
N THR A 194 -7.96 20.56 -5.65
CA THR A 194 -8.32 21.42 -6.81
C THR A 194 -8.37 20.64 -8.11
N GLY A 195 -8.93 21.22 -9.16
CA GLY A 195 -8.90 20.66 -10.53
C GLY A 195 -9.41 19.21 -10.57
N ASN A 196 -8.60 18.33 -11.12
CA ASN A 196 -8.88 16.91 -11.32
C ASN A 196 -8.30 16.03 -10.20
N SER A 197 -8.30 16.52 -8.96
CA SER A 197 -7.81 15.74 -7.82
C SER A 197 -8.62 14.46 -7.62
N VAL A 198 -7.91 13.39 -7.29
CA VAL A 198 -8.46 12.05 -7.04
C VAL A 198 -7.83 11.49 -5.78
N ILE A 199 -8.62 10.77 -4.98
CA ILE A 199 -8.16 9.96 -3.86
C ILE A 199 -8.52 8.50 -4.16
N PHE A 200 -7.55 7.62 -4.06
CA PHE A 200 -7.74 6.17 -4.00
C PHE A 200 -7.67 5.73 -2.54
N VAL A 201 -8.61 4.91 -2.11
CA VAL A 201 -8.61 4.27 -0.78
C VAL A 201 -8.71 2.77 -1.01
N THR A 202 -7.68 2.06 -0.60
CA THR A 202 -7.59 0.60 -0.77
C THR A 202 -6.75 -0.02 0.35
N ALA A 203 -6.81 -1.33 0.48
CA ALA A 203 -5.83 -2.12 1.22
C ALA A 203 -4.78 -2.70 0.24
N ASP A 204 -3.64 -3.11 0.74
CA ASP A 204 -2.57 -3.76 -0.01
C ASP A 204 -2.92 -5.20 -0.38
N GLU A 205 -3.45 -5.95 0.57
CA GLU A 205 -3.89 -7.34 0.42
C GLU A 205 -5.09 -7.62 1.33
N ASN A 206 -5.72 -8.78 1.15
CA ASN A 206 -6.70 -9.29 2.11
C ASN A 206 -6.02 -10.20 3.14
N ASP A 207 -6.79 -10.67 4.12
CA ASP A 207 -6.32 -11.67 5.06
C ASP A 207 -6.17 -13.04 4.36
N TYR A 208 -4.96 -13.62 4.44
CA TYR A 208 -4.63 -14.92 3.88
C TYR A 208 -4.55 -15.96 4.99
N ASP A 209 -5.59 -16.77 5.13
CA ASP A 209 -5.62 -17.87 6.07
C ASP A 209 -5.13 -19.17 5.39
N ALA A 210 -3.81 -19.38 5.43
CA ALA A 210 -3.18 -20.59 4.90
C ALA A 210 -3.56 -21.86 5.69
N ASP A 211 -3.97 -21.71 6.95
CA ASP A 211 -4.27 -22.82 7.85
C ASP A 211 -5.72 -23.34 7.72
N ASN A 212 -6.56 -22.65 6.94
CA ASN A 212 -7.93 -23.07 6.70
C ASN A 212 -8.16 -23.61 5.28
N PRO A 213 -7.84 -24.88 5.04
CA PRO A 213 -7.96 -25.49 3.72
C PRO A 213 -9.40 -25.62 3.21
N THR A 214 -10.40 -25.36 4.07
CA THR A 214 -11.80 -25.63 3.74
C THR A 214 -12.56 -24.43 3.19
N ILE A 215 -12.13 -23.21 3.44
CA ILE A 215 -12.95 -22.02 3.11
C ILE A 215 -12.18 -20.99 2.31
N GLY A 216 -10.86 -20.93 2.40
CA GLY A 216 -10.37 -19.65 2.08
C GLY A 216 -9.03 -19.52 1.39
N SER A 217 -8.11 -20.40 1.60
CA SER A 217 -6.74 -20.19 1.16
C SER A 217 -6.64 -19.86 -0.35
N TYR A 218 -7.42 -20.54 -1.18
CA TYR A 218 -7.39 -20.32 -2.62
C TYR A 218 -8.24 -19.13 -3.07
N LEU A 219 -9.34 -18.82 -2.37
CA LEU A 219 -10.15 -17.64 -2.66
C LEU A 219 -9.50 -16.38 -2.10
N SER A 220 -8.83 -16.49 -0.95
CA SER A 220 -8.07 -15.38 -0.39
C SER A 220 -6.82 -15.04 -1.22
N ALA A 221 -6.29 -15.99 -1.99
CA ALA A 221 -5.21 -15.77 -2.96
C ALA A 221 -5.71 -15.44 -4.38
N ALA A 222 -6.96 -15.03 -4.54
CA ALA A 222 -7.44 -14.58 -5.85
C ALA A 222 -6.63 -13.39 -6.36
N GLY A 223 -6.39 -13.34 -7.65
CA GLY A 223 -5.63 -12.26 -8.29
C GLY A 223 -5.95 -12.11 -9.75
N CYS A 224 -5.46 -11.06 -10.35
CA CYS A 224 -5.59 -10.78 -11.78
C CYS A 224 -4.37 -10.02 -12.31
N CYS A 225 -4.42 -9.74 -13.58
CA CYS A 225 -3.69 -8.61 -14.15
C CYS A 225 -2.18 -8.67 -13.88
N ASP A 226 -1.55 -9.80 -14.23
CA ASP A 226 -0.13 -10.12 -14.01
C ASP A 226 0.26 -10.38 -12.53
N SER A 227 -0.68 -10.76 -11.67
CA SER A 227 -0.33 -11.35 -10.38
C SER A 227 0.57 -12.58 -10.56
N PRO A 228 1.49 -12.86 -9.62
CA PRO A 228 2.39 -14.00 -9.71
C PRO A 228 1.67 -15.34 -9.93
N VAL A 229 2.30 -16.23 -10.69
CA VAL A 229 1.84 -17.63 -10.86
C VAL A 229 2.88 -18.53 -10.21
N LEU A 230 2.49 -19.21 -9.15
CA LEU A 230 3.39 -20.04 -8.35
C LEU A 230 3.11 -21.53 -8.57
N PRO A 231 4.12 -22.39 -8.47
CA PRO A 231 3.97 -23.83 -8.65
C PRO A 231 3.17 -24.48 -7.51
N ALA A 232 2.61 -25.65 -7.78
CA ALA A 232 2.00 -26.46 -6.73
C ALA A 232 3.04 -26.91 -5.70
N GLY A 233 2.68 -26.82 -4.40
CA GLY A 233 3.57 -27.19 -3.30
C GLY A 233 4.72 -26.20 -3.10
N ASP A 234 4.54 -24.92 -3.44
CA ASP A 234 5.52 -23.89 -3.19
C ASP A 234 5.81 -23.81 -1.67
N PRO A 235 7.07 -24.05 -1.24
CA PRO A 235 7.41 -24.17 0.17
C PRO A 235 7.36 -22.82 0.92
N GLU A 236 7.41 -21.70 0.22
CA GLU A 236 7.35 -20.37 0.82
C GLU A 236 5.93 -19.96 1.17
N ILE A 237 4.93 -20.63 0.57
CA ILE A 237 3.52 -20.38 0.83
C ILE A 237 2.94 -21.47 1.72
N SER A 238 2.85 -22.69 1.19
CA SER A 238 2.34 -23.86 1.89
C SER A 238 2.64 -25.13 1.08
N ALA A 239 3.00 -26.20 1.77
CA ALA A 239 3.15 -27.51 1.12
C ALA A 239 1.86 -27.99 0.43
N ASP A 240 0.71 -27.48 0.88
CA ASP A 240 -0.62 -27.81 0.34
C ASP A 240 -1.08 -26.83 -0.77
N TRP A 241 -0.25 -25.84 -1.16
CA TRP A 241 -0.59 -24.92 -2.24
C TRP A 241 -0.84 -25.67 -3.55
N PRO A 242 -2.02 -25.51 -4.18
CA PRO A 242 -2.36 -26.29 -5.39
C PRO A 242 -1.65 -25.80 -6.65
N GLY A 243 -0.96 -24.66 -6.55
CA GLY A 243 -0.42 -23.93 -7.69
C GLY A 243 -1.43 -23.03 -8.39
N GLY A 244 -0.93 -22.14 -9.22
CA GLY A 244 -1.74 -21.18 -9.97
C GLY A 244 -1.45 -19.73 -9.63
N VAL A 245 -2.41 -18.85 -9.88
CA VAL A 245 -2.30 -17.41 -9.57
C VAL A 245 -2.30 -17.24 -8.06
N TYR A 246 -1.25 -16.59 -7.56
CA TYR A 246 -1.10 -16.21 -6.15
C TYR A 246 -1.25 -14.70 -6.01
N GLY A 247 -2.48 -14.25 -6.01
CA GLY A 247 -2.84 -12.84 -5.81
C GLY A 247 -2.99 -12.48 -4.34
N GLY A 248 -3.13 -11.20 -4.07
CA GLY A 248 -3.39 -10.65 -2.72
C GLY A 248 -4.87 -10.59 -2.34
N GLY A 249 -5.72 -11.36 -3.02
CA GLY A 249 -7.15 -11.45 -2.77
C GLY A 249 -7.96 -10.21 -3.12
N LEU A 250 -9.26 -10.30 -2.93
CA LEU A 250 -10.17 -9.19 -3.20
C LEU A 250 -10.09 -8.18 -2.04
N VAL A 251 -9.77 -6.93 -2.38
CA VAL A 251 -9.69 -5.82 -1.43
C VAL A 251 -10.60 -4.66 -1.81
N PRO A 252 -11.01 -3.81 -0.85
CA PRO A 252 -11.82 -2.63 -1.16
C PRO A 252 -11.04 -1.63 -2.03
N MET A 253 -11.70 -1.03 -3.01
CA MET A 253 -11.17 0.13 -3.73
C MET A 253 -12.25 1.17 -3.92
N VAL A 254 -12.07 2.30 -3.25
CA VAL A 254 -12.92 3.47 -3.35
C VAL A 254 -12.17 4.60 -4.03
N VAL A 255 -12.78 5.18 -5.05
CA VAL A 255 -12.22 6.31 -5.81
C VAL A 255 -13.06 7.55 -5.56
N ILE A 256 -12.44 8.59 -4.99
CA ILE A 256 -13.08 9.87 -4.76
C ILE A 256 -12.48 10.86 -5.75
N SER A 257 -13.20 11.13 -6.83
CA SER A 257 -12.80 12.13 -7.82
C SER A 257 -13.53 13.43 -7.57
N ARG A 258 -12.78 14.55 -7.57
CA ARG A 258 -13.35 15.87 -7.30
C ARG A 258 -14.37 16.30 -8.36
N THR A 259 -14.16 15.93 -9.61
CA THR A 259 -14.98 16.32 -10.75
C THR A 259 -15.54 15.13 -11.52
N GLY A 260 -15.28 13.92 -11.08
CA GLY A 260 -15.66 12.68 -11.73
C GLY A 260 -17.05 12.18 -11.33
N PRO A 261 -17.40 10.98 -11.80
CA PRO A 261 -18.70 10.37 -11.50
C PRO A 261 -18.83 10.03 -10.01
N THR A 262 -20.08 10.08 -9.54
CA THR A 262 -20.45 9.68 -8.18
C THR A 262 -21.46 8.55 -8.24
N HIS A 263 -21.50 7.72 -7.19
CA HIS A 263 -22.42 6.57 -7.10
C HIS A 263 -22.27 5.62 -8.29
N THR A 264 -21.04 5.37 -8.72
CA THR A 264 -20.74 4.48 -9.84
C THR A 264 -19.95 3.26 -9.35
N THR A 265 -20.15 2.15 -10.02
CA THR A 265 -19.39 0.92 -9.81
C THR A 265 -18.76 0.47 -11.12
N ASP A 266 -17.60 -0.15 -11.02
CA ASP A 266 -16.92 -0.80 -12.15
C ASP A 266 -16.52 -2.22 -11.74
N ALA A 267 -16.90 -3.19 -12.56
CA ALA A 267 -16.61 -4.61 -12.35
C ALA A 267 -15.44 -5.11 -13.21
N THR A 268 -14.69 -4.22 -13.82
CA THR A 268 -13.43 -4.57 -14.47
C THR A 268 -12.46 -5.09 -13.40
N ALA A 269 -11.75 -6.17 -13.72
CA ALA A 269 -10.70 -6.67 -12.84
C ALA A 269 -9.53 -5.67 -12.84
N TYR A 270 -9.16 -5.22 -11.65
CA TYR A 270 -8.09 -4.28 -11.38
C TYR A 270 -7.20 -4.79 -10.26
N ASN A 271 -5.97 -4.30 -10.19
CA ASN A 271 -5.07 -4.47 -9.07
C ASN A 271 -4.18 -3.23 -8.88
N HIS A 272 -3.13 -3.33 -8.07
CA HIS A 272 -2.24 -2.20 -7.80
C HIS A 272 -1.53 -1.69 -9.06
N TYR A 273 -1.25 -2.54 -10.05
CA TYR A 273 -0.73 -2.10 -11.35
C TYR A 273 -1.73 -1.21 -12.10
N SER A 274 -3.02 -1.50 -11.96
CA SER A 274 -4.09 -0.68 -12.56
C SER A 274 -4.18 0.71 -11.93
N MET A 275 -4.00 0.79 -10.62
CA MET A 275 -3.93 2.06 -9.89
C MET A 275 -2.69 2.86 -10.34
N LEU A 276 -1.51 2.22 -10.35
CA LEU A 276 -0.26 2.84 -10.79
C LEU A 276 -0.38 3.35 -12.24
N LEU A 277 -0.85 2.51 -13.18
CA LEU A 277 -1.09 2.91 -14.58
C LEU A 277 -1.99 4.16 -14.67
N THR A 278 -3.03 4.22 -13.84
CA THR A 278 -3.94 5.36 -13.82
C THR A 278 -3.24 6.64 -13.36
N ILE A 279 -2.35 6.53 -12.38
CA ILE A 279 -1.54 7.64 -11.87
C ILE A 279 -0.52 8.09 -12.95
N GLU A 280 0.20 7.15 -13.55
CA GLU A 280 1.15 7.41 -14.65
C GLU A 280 0.48 8.16 -15.80
N GLU A 281 -0.65 7.65 -16.28
CA GLU A 281 -1.42 8.30 -17.35
C GLU A 281 -1.95 9.68 -16.93
N GLY A 282 -2.40 9.81 -15.67
CA GLY A 282 -2.91 11.07 -15.12
C GLY A 282 -1.88 12.19 -15.05
N PHE A 283 -0.62 11.84 -14.85
CA PHE A 283 0.50 12.78 -14.84
C PHE A 283 1.28 12.83 -16.17
N GLY A 284 1.01 11.91 -17.09
CA GLY A 284 1.72 11.83 -18.38
C GLY A 284 3.13 11.27 -18.23
N LEU A 285 3.33 10.33 -17.30
CA LEU A 285 4.61 9.69 -17.00
C LEU A 285 4.87 8.47 -17.89
N GLY A 286 6.09 7.93 -17.80
CA GLY A 286 6.44 6.64 -18.35
C GLY A 286 5.67 5.50 -17.67
N LYS A 287 5.65 4.34 -18.28
CA LYS A 287 5.02 3.14 -17.74
C LYS A 287 6.09 2.25 -17.10
N LEU A 288 5.83 1.83 -15.86
CA LEU A 288 6.72 1.02 -15.05
C LEU A 288 6.26 -0.45 -15.06
N GLY A 289 7.19 -1.37 -15.20
CA GLY A 289 6.92 -2.79 -15.07
C GLY A 289 5.68 -3.26 -15.87
N TYR A 290 4.79 -3.95 -15.20
CA TYR A 290 3.56 -4.52 -15.79
C TYR A 290 2.51 -3.47 -16.17
N THR A 291 2.63 -2.20 -15.78
CA THR A 291 1.72 -1.14 -16.29
C THR A 291 1.81 -0.97 -17.80
N SER A 292 2.88 -1.45 -18.42
CA SER A 292 3.04 -1.48 -19.89
C SER A 292 2.24 -2.60 -20.57
N ASP A 293 1.79 -3.63 -19.85
CA ASP A 293 0.97 -4.72 -20.41
C ASP A 293 -0.50 -4.32 -20.56
N SER A 294 -0.81 -3.65 -21.64
CA SER A 294 -2.19 -3.21 -21.92
C SER A 294 -3.17 -4.35 -22.19
N ALA A 295 -2.71 -5.61 -22.33
CA ALA A 295 -3.60 -6.75 -22.46
C ALA A 295 -4.19 -7.12 -21.09
N GLN A 296 -3.40 -7.10 -20.04
CA GLN A 296 -3.76 -7.53 -18.70
C GLN A 296 -4.15 -6.33 -17.80
N VAL A 297 -3.35 -5.27 -17.78
CA VAL A 297 -3.53 -4.12 -16.89
C VAL A 297 -4.38 -3.04 -17.56
N LYS A 298 -5.45 -2.61 -16.89
CA LYS A 298 -6.36 -1.57 -17.38
C LYS A 298 -6.37 -0.37 -16.44
N PRO A 299 -6.38 0.87 -16.95
CA PRO A 299 -6.53 2.05 -16.12
C PRO A 299 -7.97 2.22 -15.63
N MET A 300 -8.14 2.88 -14.49
CA MET A 300 -9.41 3.02 -13.76
C MET A 300 -10.18 4.29 -14.15
N TRP A 301 -10.06 4.78 -15.39
CA TRP A 301 -10.66 6.03 -15.83
C TRP A 301 -12.17 6.11 -15.72
N SER A 302 -12.87 4.96 -15.81
CA SER A 302 -14.33 4.88 -15.62
C SER A 302 -14.82 5.38 -14.27
N LEU A 303 -13.96 5.31 -13.24
CA LEU A 303 -14.22 5.77 -11.88
C LEU A 303 -13.79 7.22 -11.63
N ILE A 304 -13.03 7.84 -12.56
CA ILE A 304 -12.39 9.13 -12.37
C ILE A 304 -13.01 10.21 -13.25
N THR A 305 -13.34 9.86 -14.50
CA THR A 305 -13.83 10.83 -15.47
C THR A 305 -15.25 10.48 -15.92
N HIS A 306 -16.08 11.50 -16.13
CA HIS A 306 -17.33 11.27 -16.86
C HIS A 306 -17.00 10.81 -18.27
N ARG A 307 -17.55 9.66 -18.69
CA ARG A 307 -17.54 9.32 -20.11
C ARG A 307 -18.36 10.38 -20.82
N TYR A 308 -17.72 11.32 -21.48
CA TYR A 308 -18.40 12.09 -22.50
C TYR A 308 -18.81 11.08 -23.57
N GLY A 309 -20.12 10.94 -23.75
CA GLY A 309 -20.66 10.10 -24.81
C GLY A 309 -20.03 10.54 -26.14
N ARG A 310 -19.43 9.58 -26.84
CA ARG A 310 -19.02 9.76 -28.22
C ARG A 310 -20.26 9.87 -29.10
#